data_1b44e505dc40eabfd11a1538fe429b19
#
_entry.id   1b44e505dc40eabfd11a1538fe429b19
#
_cell.length_a   1.000
_cell.length_b   1.000
_cell.length_c   1.000
_cell.angle_alpha   90.00
_cell.angle_beta   90.00
_cell.angle_gamma   90.00
#
_symmetry.space_group_name_H-M   'P 1'
#
loop_
_entity.id
_entity.type
_entity.pdbx_description
1 polymer ?
#
loop_
_entity_poly.entity_id
_entity_poly.type
_entity_poly.pdbx_seq_one_letter_code
_entity_poly.pdbx_strand_id
1 'polypeptide(L)'
;MKTLIATVAATFVAGMTQAQTLNGAGATFPAPLYAKWSEESKSAGFSVNYQAVGSGAGQTQIINRTVDFGASDAPLSRQRLMDNNLIQIPTVLGSVVVVINLPGIETNKLRISGRNLVDIYFGKITKWNDPRIVADNPNVKLPNTAIAPVYRADGSGTTFVFVSYLHSQDKNFSAPSTSIKWPIGTGARGNDGVAASVKRTIGSIGYVESAFANNGNIPKAVLMSGTGKWIVSGSASYSASANRIEWSETNEGSAINLPCDECYPIVSATYVLIPAESKKFNDVASWINWVYKNGNAAAISLDYIPLSDYTKGRVMKQLER
;
A
#
# COMPACT_ATOMS: atom_id res chain seq x y z
N MET A 1 -68.54 -17.43 38.94
CA MET A 1 -67.69 -17.70 37.82
C MET A 1 -66.62 -16.56 37.72
N LYS A 2 -65.36 -16.81 38.09
CA LYS A 2 -64.32 -15.83 37.99
C LYS A 2 -63.42 -16.27 36.79
N THR A 3 -63.41 -15.47 35.75
CA THR A 3 -62.63 -15.66 34.53
C THR A 3 -61.19 -15.20 34.77
N LEU A 4 -60.22 -16.10 34.74
CA LEU A 4 -58.81 -15.79 34.80
C LEU A 4 -58.32 -15.44 33.37
N ILE A 5 -57.86 -14.21 33.19
CA ILE A 5 -57.18 -13.78 31.98
C ILE A 5 -55.71 -14.02 32.17
N ALA A 6 -55.16 -14.98 31.44
CA ALA A 6 -53.70 -15.24 31.41
C ALA A 6 -53.06 -14.32 30.36
N THR A 7 -52.23 -13.39 30.84
CA THR A 7 -51.41 -12.51 29.97
C THR A 7 -50.15 -13.27 29.57
N VAL A 8 -50.01 -13.63 28.29
CA VAL A 8 -48.78 -14.20 27.72
C VAL A 8 -47.84 -13.07 27.42
N ALA A 9 -46.79 -12.92 28.22
CA ALA A 9 -45.68 -11.99 27.93
C ALA A 9 -44.78 -12.64 26.87
N ALA A 10 -44.81 -12.12 25.64
CA ALA A 10 -43.87 -12.48 24.57
C ALA A 10 -42.53 -11.82 24.87
N THR A 11 -41.58 -12.59 25.35
CA THR A 11 -40.15 -12.15 25.49
C THR A 11 -39.53 -12.08 24.10
N PHE A 12 -39.37 -10.87 23.59
CA PHE A 12 -38.48 -10.58 22.44
C PHE A 12 -37.05 -10.84 22.87
N VAL A 13 -36.48 -11.97 22.52
CA VAL A 13 -35.04 -12.20 22.57
C VAL A 13 -34.44 -11.46 21.38
N ALA A 14 -33.97 -10.23 21.61
CA ALA A 14 -33.14 -9.54 20.64
C ALA A 14 -31.86 -10.39 20.49
N GLY A 15 -31.77 -11.13 19.40
CA GLY A 15 -30.56 -11.86 19.04
C GLY A 15 -29.43 -10.85 18.91
N MET A 16 -28.52 -10.80 19.88
CA MET A 16 -27.24 -10.13 19.73
C MET A 16 -26.51 -10.89 18.60
N THR A 17 -26.50 -10.33 17.41
CA THR A 17 -25.61 -10.79 16.35
C THR A 17 -24.20 -10.60 16.87
N GLN A 18 -23.55 -11.70 17.24
CA GLN A 18 -22.17 -11.70 17.70
C GLN A 18 -21.32 -11.13 16.54
N ALA A 19 -20.58 -10.04 16.80
CA ALA A 19 -19.74 -9.42 15.78
C ALA A 19 -18.77 -10.48 15.22
N GLN A 20 -18.73 -10.59 13.89
CA GLN A 20 -17.83 -11.52 13.21
C GLN A 20 -16.39 -11.02 13.37
N THR A 21 -15.62 -11.67 14.23
CA THR A 21 -14.20 -11.33 14.43
C THR A 21 -13.38 -11.92 13.30
N LEU A 22 -12.63 -11.05 12.59
CA LEU A 22 -11.70 -11.38 11.53
C LEU A 22 -10.29 -10.99 11.95
N ASN A 23 -9.36 -11.95 11.90
CA ASN A 23 -7.95 -11.71 12.18
C ASN A 23 -7.17 -11.67 10.88
N GLY A 24 -6.54 -10.55 10.60
CA GLY A 24 -5.70 -10.35 9.42
C GLY A 24 -4.30 -9.92 9.76
N ALA A 25 -3.35 -10.22 8.90
CA ALA A 25 -1.98 -9.75 9.05
C ALA A 25 -1.30 -9.52 7.70
N GLY A 26 -0.36 -8.58 7.65
CA GLY A 26 0.45 -8.39 6.44
C GLY A 26 0.94 -6.98 6.20
N ALA A 27 0.75 -6.52 4.99
CA ALA A 27 1.28 -5.27 4.47
C ALA A 27 1.06 -4.08 5.41
N THR A 28 2.10 -3.27 5.62
CA THR A 28 1.97 -1.99 6.34
C THR A 28 1.42 -0.89 5.43
N PHE A 29 1.50 -1.05 4.14
CA PHE A 29 1.02 -0.11 3.13
C PHE A 29 -0.45 0.31 3.36
N PRO A 30 -1.44 -0.60 3.50
CA PRO A 30 -2.83 -0.21 3.73
C PRO A 30 -3.18 0.01 5.22
N ALA A 31 -2.23 -0.13 6.15
CA ALA A 31 -2.53 -0.19 7.58
C ALA A 31 -3.33 1.03 8.12
N PRO A 32 -3.02 2.29 7.74
CA PRO A 32 -3.83 3.44 8.17
C PRO A 32 -5.28 3.34 7.73
N LEU A 33 -5.51 2.88 6.51
CA LEU A 33 -6.85 2.72 5.94
C LEU A 33 -7.58 1.51 6.51
N TYR A 34 -6.89 0.38 6.68
CA TYR A 34 -7.51 -0.81 7.29
C TYR A 34 -7.92 -0.57 8.74
N ALA A 35 -7.15 0.21 9.50
CA ALA A 35 -7.54 0.64 10.84
C ALA A 35 -8.84 1.48 10.81
N LYS A 36 -8.95 2.41 9.85
CA LYS A 36 -10.16 3.24 9.69
C LYS A 36 -11.35 2.41 9.24
N TRP A 37 -11.21 1.52 8.25
CA TRP A 37 -12.26 0.61 7.82
C TRP A 37 -12.69 -0.36 8.92
N SER A 38 -11.74 -0.86 9.72
CA SER A 38 -12.04 -1.71 10.88
C SER A 38 -12.94 -0.97 11.89
N GLU A 39 -12.64 0.29 12.18
CA GLU A 39 -13.45 1.10 13.10
C GLU A 39 -14.85 1.39 12.53
N GLU A 40 -14.93 1.87 11.29
CA GLU A 40 -16.18 2.24 10.64
C GLU A 40 -17.11 1.03 10.42
N SER A 41 -16.56 -0.17 10.15
CA SER A 41 -17.33 -1.38 9.91
C SER A 41 -17.91 -2.03 11.18
N LYS A 42 -17.52 -1.58 12.38
CA LYS A 42 -18.09 -2.07 13.65
C LYS A 42 -19.60 -1.90 13.71
N SER A 43 -20.11 -0.76 13.23
CA SER A 43 -21.55 -0.50 13.17
C SER A 43 -22.33 -1.45 12.27
N ALA A 44 -21.63 -2.10 11.31
CA ALA A 44 -22.18 -3.13 10.44
C ALA A 44 -21.96 -4.57 10.95
N GLY A 45 -21.47 -4.71 12.21
CA GLY A 45 -21.29 -6.01 12.86
C GLY A 45 -19.95 -6.68 12.56
N PHE A 46 -18.97 -5.99 11.97
CA PHE A 46 -17.62 -6.53 11.77
C PHE A 46 -16.69 -6.13 12.91
N SER A 47 -15.86 -7.07 13.37
CA SER A 47 -14.73 -6.83 14.27
C SER A 47 -13.47 -7.30 13.57
N VAL A 48 -12.66 -6.37 13.06
CA VAL A 48 -11.45 -6.71 12.30
C VAL A 48 -10.21 -6.34 13.11
N ASN A 49 -9.39 -7.34 13.38
CA ASN A 49 -8.09 -7.19 14.04
C ASN A 49 -7.00 -7.37 13.01
N TYR A 50 -6.33 -6.29 12.62
CA TYR A 50 -5.30 -6.30 11.59
C TYR A 50 -3.92 -6.00 12.17
N GLN A 51 -2.95 -6.87 11.89
CA GLN A 51 -1.56 -6.74 12.30
C GLN A 51 -0.66 -6.36 11.11
N ALA A 52 -0.14 -5.14 11.13
CA ALA A 52 0.74 -4.61 10.09
C ALA A 52 2.19 -5.09 10.30
N VAL A 53 2.50 -6.30 9.84
CA VAL A 53 3.80 -6.99 10.06
C VAL A 53 4.67 -7.09 8.80
N GLY A 54 4.20 -6.55 7.68
CA GLY A 54 4.84 -6.60 6.35
C GLY A 54 4.27 -7.71 5.46
N SER A 55 4.29 -7.48 4.14
CA SER A 55 3.70 -8.37 3.13
C SER A 55 4.27 -9.79 3.18
N GLY A 56 5.59 -9.93 3.37
CA GLY A 56 6.23 -11.25 3.45
C GLY A 56 5.70 -12.08 4.62
N ALA A 57 5.56 -11.46 5.80
CA ALA A 57 4.98 -12.12 6.96
C ALA A 57 3.48 -12.43 6.75
N GLY A 58 2.72 -11.50 6.13
CA GLY A 58 1.32 -11.73 5.79
C GLY A 58 1.11 -12.91 4.84
N GLN A 59 1.92 -13.00 3.78
CA GLN A 59 1.90 -14.14 2.88
C GLN A 59 2.20 -15.46 3.61
N THR A 60 3.21 -15.47 4.49
CA THR A 60 3.57 -16.65 5.27
C THR A 60 2.45 -17.07 6.22
N GLN A 61 1.86 -16.13 6.94
CA GLN A 61 0.80 -16.41 7.91
C GLN A 61 -0.46 -16.97 7.24
N ILE A 62 -0.85 -16.44 6.08
CA ILE A 62 -2.04 -16.93 5.38
C ILE A 62 -1.80 -18.30 4.72
N ILE A 63 -0.61 -18.56 4.20
CA ILE A 63 -0.22 -19.87 3.68
C ILE A 63 -0.28 -20.92 4.80
N ASN A 64 0.18 -20.55 5.99
CA ASN A 64 0.14 -21.41 7.18
C ASN A 64 -1.22 -21.43 7.89
N ARG A 65 -2.24 -20.71 7.40
CA ARG A 65 -3.59 -20.66 7.99
C ARG A 65 -3.64 -20.14 9.44
N THR A 66 -2.69 -19.28 9.83
CA THR A 66 -2.64 -18.71 11.21
C THR A 66 -3.48 -17.43 11.35
N VAL A 67 -4.00 -16.91 10.25
CA VAL A 67 -4.92 -15.77 10.19
C VAL A 67 -6.07 -16.07 9.22
N ASP A 68 -7.17 -15.31 9.32
CA ASP A 68 -8.33 -15.46 8.45
C ASP A 68 -8.09 -14.86 7.05
N PHE A 69 -7.29 -13.78 6.98
CA PHE A 69 -6.80 -13.20 5.73
C PHE A 69 -5.38 -12.66 5.86
N GLY A 70 -4.63 -12.78 4.78
CA GLY A 70 -3.32 -12.12 4.64
C GLY A 70 -3.44 -10.83 3.86
N ALA A 71 -2.48 -9.89 4.00
CA ALA A 71 -2.42 -8.73 3.12
C ALA A 71 -1.02 -8.53 2.55
N SER A 72 -0.95 -8.13 1.26
CA SER A 72 0.31 -7.96 0.54
C SER A 72 0.17 -6.94 -0.60
N ASP A 73 1.16 -6.07 -0.77
CA ASP A 73 1.27 -5.19 -1.94
C ASP A 73 2.11 -5.83 -3.06
N ALA A 74 2.78 -6.96 -2.76
CA ALA A 74 3.39 -7.82 -3.75
C ALA A 74 2.40 -8.93 -4.10
N PRO A 75 1.85 -8.97 -5.32
CA PRO A 75 0.92 -10.01 -5.72
C PRO A 75 1.60 -11.38 -5.71
N LEU A 76 0.85 -12.43 -5.38
CA LEU A 76 1.29 -13.80 -5.55
C LEU A 76 1.10 -14.22 -7.00
N SER A 77 2.08 -14.91 -7.56
CA SER A 77 1.93 -15.50 -8.89
C SER A 77 0.76 -16.50 -8.94
N ARG A 78 0.18 -16.69 -10.12
CA ARG A 78 -0.90 -17.67 -10.34
C ARG A 78 -0.54 -19.06 -9.76
N GLN A 79 0.69 -19.52 -9.98
CA GLN A 79 1.15 -20.80 -9.45
C GLN A 79 1.10 -20.83 -7.92
N ARG A 80 1.63 -19.79 -7.24
CA ARG A 80 1.59 -19.71 -5.77
C ARG A 80 0.18 -19.62 -5.20
N LEU A 81 -0.75 -18.93 -5.90
CA LEU A 81 -2.16 -18.91 -5.51
C LEU A 81 -2.78 -20.30 -5.61
N MET A 82 -2.54 -21.02 -6.70
CA MET A 82 -3.04 -22.39 -6.90
C MET A 82 -2.46 -23.38 -5.90
N ASP A 83 -1.15 -23.40 -5.72
CA ASP A 83 -0.44 -24.32 -4.81
C ASP A 83 -0.91 -24.17 -3.36
N ASN A 84 -1.37 -23.00 -2.99
CA ASN A 84 -1.81 -22.69 -1.64
C ASN A 84 -3.33 -22.50 -1.52
N ASN A 85 -4.09 -22.80 -2.58
CA ASN A 85 -5.54 -22.63 -2.64
C ASN A 85 -6.01 -21.26 -2.11
N LEU A 86 -5.36 -20.17 -2.61
CA LEU A 86 -5.62 -18.80 -2.20
C LEU A 86 -6.34 -18.02 -3.31
N ILE A 87 -7.26 -17.17 -2.90
CA ILE A 87 -7.86 -16.14 -3.74
C ILE A 87 -7.24 -14.80 -3.37
N GLN A 88 -6.81 -14.04 -4.38
CA GLN A 88 -6.22 -12.72 -4.24
C GLN A 88 -7.20 -11.64 -4.66
N ILE A 89 -7.43 -10.67 -3.77
CA ILE A 89 -8.43 -9.62 -3.93
C ILE A 89 -7.76 -8.26 -3.75
N PRO A 90 -7.76 -7.36 -4.76
CA PRO A 90 -7.33 -5.98 -4.56
C PRO A 90 -8.33 -5.26 -3.67
N THR A 91 -7.85 -4.48 -2.72
CA THR A 91 -8.73 -3.73 -1.80
C THR A 91 -8.77 -2.25 -2.12
N VAL A 92 -7.61 -1.67 -2.44
CA VAL A 92 -7.42 -0.25 -2.71
C VAL A 92 -6.12 -0.06 -3.50
N LEU A 93 -5.98 1.07 -4.16
CA LEU A 93 -4.73 1.51 -4.76
C LEU A 93 -4.07 2.56 -3.87
N GLY A 94 -2.75 2.63 -3.91
CA GLY A 94 -1.97 3.66 -3.23
C GLY A 94 -0.68 3.95 -3.98
N SER A 95 0.05 4.94 -3.50
CA SER A 95 1.26 5.43 -4.14
C SER A 95 2.48 5.27 -3.24
N VAL A 96 3.59 4.78 -3.80
CA VAL A 96 4.86 4.82 -3.10
C VAL A 96 5.55 6.13 -3.44
N VAL A 97 5.76 6.95 -2.42
CA VAL A 97 6.40 8.26 -2.56
C VAL A 97 7.84 8.22 -2.03
N VAL A 98 8.71 8.97 -2.69
CA VAL A 98 10.08 9.20 -2.22
C VAL A 98 10.05 10.33 -1.22
N VAL A 99 10.47 10.04 0.02
CA VAL A 99 10.52 10.99 1.13
C VAL A 99 11.96 11.39 1.43
N ILE A 100 12.14 12.64 1.82
CA ILE A 100 13.45 13.23 2.08
C ILE A 100 13.47 14.02 3.39
N ASN A 101 14.64 14.15 4.00
CA ASN A 101 14.88 15.07 5.09
C ASN A 101 16.05 15.96 4.75
N LEU A 102 15.77 17.07 4.09
CA LEU A 102 16.76 18.04 3.67
C LEU A 102 16.33 19.44 4.13
N PRO A 103 17.01 20.06 5.09
CA PRO A 103 16.60 21.36 5.64
C PRO A 103 16.42 22.41 4.56
N GLY A 104 15.33 23.17 4.61
CA GLY A 104 14.96 24.19 3.64
C GLY A 104 14.31 23.65 2.35
N ILE A 105 14.13 22.35 2.21
CA ILE A 105 13.43 21.74 1.08
C ILE A 105 12.03 21.27 1.52
N GLU A 106 11.02 21.91 1.00
CA GLU A 106 9.61 21.55 1.24
C GLU A 106 9.13 20.44 0.33
N THR A 107 7.95 19.91 0.65
CA THR A 107 7.29 18.89 -0.20
C THR A 107 7.11 19.37 -1.63
N ASN A 108 7.36 18.49 -2.60
CA ASN A 108 7.24 18.77 -4.04
C ASN A 108 8.14 19.92 -4.56
N LYS A 109 9.27 20.18 -3.89
CA LYS A 109 10.28 21.16 -4.37
C LYS A 109 11.53 20.51 -4.94
N LEU A 110 11.90 19.31 -4.49
CA LEU A 110 13.05 18.59 -5.01
C LEU A 110 12.61 17.62 -6.11
N ARG A 111 13.27 17.67 -7.26
CA ARG A 111 13.10 16.76 -8.39
C ARG A 111 14.17 15.68 -8.35
N ILE A 112 13.78 14.45 -8.55
CA ILE A 112 14.73 13.32 -8.65
C ILE A 112 14.26 12.42 -9.80
N SER A 113 15.07 12.31 -10.85
CA SER A 113 14.79 11.38 -11.95
C SER A 113 14.93 9.93 -11.50
N GLY A 114 14.24 9.01 -12.16
CA GLY A 114 14.31 7.60 -11.85
C GLY A 114 15.75 7.06 -11.96
N ARG A 115 16.53 7.53 -12.92
CA ARG A 115 17.93 7.18 -13.06
C ARG A 115 18.76 7.63 -11.86
N ASN A 116 18.55 8.86 -11.38
CA ASN A 116 19.24 9.37 -10.20
C ASN A 116 18.85 8.61 -8.93
N LEU A 117 17.58 8.17 -8.80
CA LEU A 117 17.17 7.28 -7.71
C LEU A 117 17.92 5.95 -7.74
N VAL A 118 18.01 5.31 -8.90
CA VAL A 118 18.82 4.09 -9.07
C VAL A 118 20.26 4.32 -8.63
N ASP A 119 20.89 5.40 -9.09
CA ASP A 119 22.28 5.71 -8.76
C ASP A 119 22.50 6.05 -7.27
N ILE A 120 21.49 6.64 -6.60
CA ILE A 120 21.48 6.85 -5.15
C ILE A 120 21.48 5.49 -4.43
N TYR A 121 20.56 4.59 -4.75
CA TYR A 121 20.46 3.30 -4.08
C TYR A 121 21.55 2.30 -4.47
N PHE A 122 22.26 2.53 -5.57
CA PHE A 122 23.53 1.86 -5.90
C PHE A 122 24.75 2.44 -5.16
N GLY A 123 24.63 3.61 -4.53
CA GLY A 123 25.75 4.30 -3.91
C GLY A 123 26.68 5.03 -4.89
N LYS A 124 26.23 5.27 -6.13
CA LYS A 124 26.97 6.05 -7.14
C LYS A 124 26.77 7.56 -6.98
N ILE A 125 25.62 7.97 -6.39
CA ILE A 125 25.34 9.34 -5.96
C ILE A 125 25.30 9.32 -4.44
N THR A 126 26.23 10.04 -3.80
CA THR A 126 26.42 10.01 -2.34
C THR A 126 26.20 11.36 -1.67
N LYS A 127 25.99 12.42 -2.43
CA LYS A 127 25.77 13.78 -1.93
C LYS A 127 24.62 14.47 -2.65
N TRP A 128 23.89 15.31 -1.93
CA TRP A 128 22.77 16.04 -2.48
C TRP A 128 23.14 17.06 -3.55
N ASN A 129 24.35 17.63 -3.50
CA ASN A 129 24.87 18.53 -4.53
C ASN A 129 25.61 17.82 -5.67
N ASP A 130 25.41 16.52 -5.87
CA ASP A 130 25.92 15.82 -7.05
C ASP A 130 25.42 16.52 -8.32
N PRO A 131 26.29 16.75 -9.33
CA PRO A 131 25.90 17.46 -10.56
C PRO A 131 24.67 16.89 -11.26
N ARG A 132 24.43 15.58 -11.14
CA ARG A 132 23.24 14.91 -11.73
C ARG A 132 21.95 15.32 -11.04
N ILE A 133 21.95 15.46 -9.69
CA ILE A 133 20.79 15.97 -8.95
C ILE A 133 20.62 17.48 -9.18
N VAL A 134 21.73 18.23 -9.23
CA VAL A 134 21.70 19.67 -9.52
C VAL A 134 21.09 19.94 -10.91
N ALA A 135 21.41 19.11 -11.90
CA ALA A 135 20.82 19.21 -13.25
C ALA A 135 19.29 19.03 -13.26
N ASP A 136 18.75 18.13 -12.41
CA ASP A 136 17.30 17.98 -12.22
C ASP A 136 16.68 19.22 -11.51
N ASN A 137 17.50 20.04 -10.83
CA ASN A 137 17.06 21.11 -9.91
C ASN A 137 17.79 22.46 -10.14
N PRO A 138 17.75 23.04 -11.35
CA PRO A 138 18.56 24.22 -11.66
C PRO A 138 18.28 25.44 -10.78
N ASN A 139 17.09 25.52 -10.18
CA ASN A 139 16.65 26.65 -9.37
C ASN A 139 16.67 26.34 -7.85
N VAL A 140 17.26 25.23 -7.44
CA VAL A 140 17.33 24.81 -6.03
C VAL A 140 18.80 24.74 -5.59
N LYS A 141 19.16 25.49 -4.55
CA LYS A 141 20.50 25.39 -3.96
C LYS A 141 20.58 24.14 -3.09
N LEU A 142 21.22 23.11 -3.59
CA LEU A 142 21.40 21.86 -2.87
C LEU A 142 22.65 21.89 -1.99
N PRO A 143 22.58 21.39 -0.73
CA PRO A 143 23.71 21.41 0.19
C PRO A 143 24.73 20.30 -0.12
N ASN A 144 25.97 20.49 0.26
CA ASN A 144 26.99 19.45 0.24
C ASN A 144 26.82 18.49 1.45
N THR A 145 25.64 17.88 1.54
CA THR A 145 25.28 16.93 2.59
C THR A 145 25.30 15.52 2.02
N ALA A 146 25.81 14.56 2.78
CA ALA A 146 25.77 13.15 2.40
C ALA A 146 24.32 12.65 2.31
N ILE A 147 24.05 11.80 1.31
CA ILE A 147 22.76 11.12 1.19
C ILE A 147 22.79 9.87 2.08
N ALA A 148 21.77 9.70 2.91
CA ALA A 148 21.58 8.54 3.76
C ALA A 148 20.33 7.76 3.32
N PRO A 149 20.44 6.75 2.44
CA PRO A 149 19.29 5.97 2.01
C PRO A 149 18.72 5.13 3.14
N VAL A 150 17.39 5.10 3.23
CA VAL A 150 16.64 4.26 4.17
C VAL A 150 15.77 3.29 3.36
N TYR A 151 15.81 2.01 3.73
CA TYR A 151 15.08 0.95 3.06
C TYR A 151 14.31 0.07 4.06
N ARG A 152 13.44 -0.81 3.56
CA ARG A 152 12.68 -1.75 4.39
C ARG A 152 13.53 -2.96 4.77
N ALA A 153 13.64 -3.22 6.07
CA ALA A 153 14.37 -4.37 6.63
C ALA A 153 13.51 -5.65 6.73
N ASP A 154 12.19 -5.52 6.58
CA ASP A 154 11.21 -6.62 6.60
C ASP A 154 10.81 -7.01 5.17
N GLY A 155 10.15 -8.17 5.02
CA GLY A 155 9.53 -8.59 3.75
C GLY A 155 8.38 -7.65 3.38
N SER A 156 8.61 -6.75 2.42
CA SER A 156 7.79 -5.58 2.16
C SER A 156 7.23 -5.55 0.74
N GLY A 157 5.91 -5.42 0.62
CA GLY A 157 5.28 -5.13 -0.67
C GLY A 157 5.60 -3.72 -1.18
N THR A 158 5.74 -2.73 -0.27
CA THR A 158 6.21 -1.38 -0.64
C THR A 158 7.60 -1.44 -1.28
N THR A 159 8.50 -2.31 -0.77
CA THR A 159 9.80 -2.59 -1.41
C THR A 159 9.61 -3.21 -2.80
N PHE A 160 8.72 -4.20 -2.94
CA PHE A 160 8.43 -4.81 -4.24
C PHE A 160 8.00 -3.75 -5.26
N VAL A 161 7.07 -2.86 -4.90
CA VAL A 161 6.58 -1.79 -5.76
C VAL A 161 7.68 -0.78 -6.11
N PHE A 162 8.46 -0.34 -5.11
CA PHE A 162 9.56 0.59 -5.33
C PHE A 162 10.68 0.00 -6.20
N VAL A 163 11.06 -1.26 -5.94
CA VAL A 163 12.07 -1.98 -6.73
C VAL A 163 11.57 -2.22 -8.15
N SER A 164 10.28 -2.46 -8.37
CA SER A 164 9.68 -2.54 -9.71
C SER A 164 9.94 -1.25 -10.50
N TYR A 165 9.77 -0.10 -9.84
CA TYR A 165 10.09 1.18 -10.46
C TYR A 165 11.60 1.34 -10.75
N LEU A 166 12.48 1.07 -9.78
CA LEU A 166 13.94 1.17 -10.00
C LEU A 166 14.40 0.23 -11.12
N HIS A 167 13.88 -1.00 -11.17
CA HIS A 167 14.17 -1.97 -12.23
C HIS A 167 13.64 -1.53 -13.60
N SER A 168 12.55 -0.76 -13.64
CA SER A 168 12.06 -0.16 -14.90
C SER A 168 13.00 0.92 -15.43
N GLN A 169 13.75 1.59 -14.55
CA GLN A 169 14.72 2.63 -14.91
C GLN A 169 16.09 2.07 -15.29
N ASP A 170 16.50 0.96 -14.66
CA ASP A 170 17.74 0.25 -14.97
C ASP A 170 17.56 -1.25 -14.71
N LYS A 171 17.63 -2.07 -15.76
CA LYS A 171 17.51 -3.52 -15.69
C LYS A 171 18.63 -4.22 -14.91
N ASN A 172 19.74 -3.53 -14.63
CA ASN A 172 20.81 -4.01 -13.75
C ASN A 172 20.47 -3.87 -12.26
N PHE A 173 19.42 -3.09 -11.91
CA PHE A 173 18.90 -3.10 -10.54
C PHE A 173 18.21 -4.43 -10.24
N SER A 174 18.16 -4.80 -8.97
CA SER A 174 17.53 -6.06 -8.55
C SER A 174 16.14 -6.25 -9.17
N ALA A 175 15.80 -7.48 -9.54
CA ALA A 175 14.44 -7.82 -9.92
C ALA A 175 13.46 -7.56 -8.76
N PRO A 176 12.19 -7.22 -9.04
CA PRO A 176 11.18 -6.96 -8.01
C PRO A 176 11.03 -8.13 -7.04
N SER A 177 11.16 -7.84 -5.75
CA SER A 177 10.98 -8.79 -4.65
C SER A 177 10.56 -8.04 -3.38
N THR A 178 9.93 -8.75 -2.45
CA THR A 178 9.60 -8.20 -1.12
C THR A 178 10.83 -7.99 -0.25
N SER A 179 11.96 -8.60 -0.60
CA SER A 179 13.26 -8.44 0.08
C SER A 179 14.38 -8.57 -0.93
N ILE A 180 15.28 -7.59 -0.94
CA ILE A 180 16.49 -7.60 -1.78
C ILE A 180 17.73 -7.31 -0.90
N LYS A 181 18.90 -7.63 -1.41
CA LYS A 181 20.15 -7.19 -0.81
C LYS A 181 20.42 -5.76 -1.27
N TRP A 182 20.21 -4.80 -0.40
CA TRP A 182 20.48 -3.38 -0.69
C TRP A 182 21.99 -3.12 -0.72
N PRO A 183 22.50 -2.43 -1.73
CA PRO A 183 23.93 -2.12 -1.83
C PRO A 183 24.41 -1.21 -0.70
N ILE A 184 23.59 -0.22 -0.31
CA ILE A 184 23.89 0.76 0.73
C ILE A 184 22.63 1.12 1.51
N GLY A 185 22.79 1.84 2.61
CA GLY A 185 21.69 2.43 3.38
C GLY A 185 21.42 1.73 4.71
N THR A 186 20.38 2.16 5.39
CA THR A 186 19.96 1.65 6.70
C THR A 186 18.57 1.07 6.62
N GLY A 187 18.37 -0.13 7.17
CA GLY A 187 17.08 -0.81 7.20
C GLY A 187 16.18 -0.32 8.33
N ALA A 188 14.89 -0.16 8.03
CA ALA A 188 13.85 0.13 9.02
C ALA A 188 12.63 -0.76 8.77
N ARG A 189 11.89 -1.15 9.83
CA ARG A 189 10.72 -2.03 9.73
C ARG A 189 9.45 -1.22 9.51
N GLY A 190 8.61 -1.66 8.59
CA GLY A 190 7.35 -1.02 8.27
C GLY A 190 7.49 0.32 7.51
N ASN A 191 6.39 0.82 6.98
CA ASN A 191 6.34 2.17 6.42
C ASN A 191 6.56 3.23 7.50
N ASP A 192 6.02 3.03 8.69
CA ASP A 192 6.19 3.86 9.87
C ASP A 192 7.66 3.95 10.31
N GLY A 193 8.38 2.83 10.35
CA GLY A 193 9.80 2.81 10.70
C GLY A 193 10.67 3.55 9.67
N VAL A 194 10.40 3.42 8.38
CA VAL A 194 11.10 4.20 7.34
C VAL A 194 10.77 5.69 7.49
N ALA A 195 9.50 6.05 7.64
CA ALA A 195 9.05 7.43 7.85
C ALA A 195 9.74 8.07 9.07
N ALA A 196 9.76 7.37 10.19
CA ALA A 196 10.42 7.82 11.41
C ALA A 196 11.94 7.96 11.25
N SER A 197 12.60 7.04 10.54
CA SER A 197 14.05 7.11 10.29
C SER A 197 14.41 8.28 9.40
N VAL A 198 13.65 8.51 8.32
CA VAL A 198 13.87 9.67 7.43
C VAL A 198 13.64 10.97 8.21
N LYS A 199 12.56 11.08 8.99
CA LYS A 199 12.27 12.29 9.75
C LYS A 199 13.39 12.66 10.75
N ARG A 200 14.09 11.67 11.32
CA ARG A 200 15.15 11.89 12.31
C ARG A 200 16.55 12.15 11.70
N THR A 201 16.78 11.70 10.46
CA THR A 201 18.12 11.71 9.87
C THR A 201 18.23 12.79 8.80
N ILE A 202 18.96 13.86 9.07
CA ILE A 202 19.24 14.92 8.09
C ILE A 202 20.03 14.32 6.92
N GLY A 203 19.66 14.69 5.69
CA GLY A 203 20.26 14.18 4.46
C GLY A 203 19.69 12.84 4.01
N SER A 204 18.72 12.26 4.74
CA SER A 204 18.18 10.97 4.36
C SER A 204 17.17 11.06 3.21
N ILE A 205 17.03 9.91 2.54
CA ILE A 205 16.04 9.61 1.51
C ILE A 205 15.46 8.22 1.78
N GLY A 206 14.16 8.06 1.61
CA GLY A 206 13.46 6.79 1.77
C GLY A 206 12.25 6.68 0.86
N TYR A 207 11.53 5.59 0.97
CA TYR A 207 10.27 5.35 0.25
C TYR A 207 9.21 4.79 1.19
N VAL A 208 8.02 5.34 1.11
CA VAL A 208 6.87 4.93 1.93
C VAL A 208 5.58 5.06 1.12
N GLU A 209 4.52 4.43 1.59
CA GLU A 209 3.18 4.74 1.09
C GLU A 209 2.80 6.18 1.48
N SER A 210 2.03 6.88 0.60
CA SER A 210 1.76 8.33 0.69
C SER A 210 1.15 8.78 2.02
N ALA A 211 0.25 8.00 2.61
CA ALA A 211 -0.37 8.35 3.90
C ALA A 211 0.65 8.48 5.03
N PHE A 212 1.73 7.67 5.02
CA PHE A 212 2.78 7.77 6.04
C PHE A 212 3.62 9.05 5.88
N ALA A 213 3.86 9.49 4.64
CA ALA A 213 4.52 10.76 4.40
C ALA A 213 3.67 11.94 4.87
N ASN A 214 2.37 11.91 4.56
CA ASN A 214 1.42 12.95 4.95
C ASN A 214 1.25 13.01 6.47
N ASN A 215 0.98 11.88 7.12
CA ASN A 215 0.81 11.79 8.58
C ASN A 215 2.09 12.23 9.34
N GLY A 216 3.26 11.92 8.76
CA GLY A 216 4.55 12.34 9.32
C GLY A 216 4.94 13.78 9.00
N ASN A 217 4.23 14.48 8.13
CA ASN A 217 4.65 15.76 7.52
C ASN A 217 6.07 15.68 6.95
N ILE A 218 6.37 14.61 6.20
CA ILE A 218 7.71 14.39 5.63
C ILE A 218 7.69 14.87 4.17
N PRO A 219 8.66 15.74 3.77
CA PRO A 219 8.74 16.23 2.40
C PRO A 219 8.85 15.10 1.37
N LYS A 220 8.05 15.21 0.31
CA LYS A 220 8.01 14.29 -0.83
C LYS A 220 8.75 14.89 -2.02
N ALA A 221 9.54 14.08 -2.72
CA ALA A 221 10.19 14.47 -3.97
C ALA A 221 9.21 14.42 -5.15
N VAL A 222 9.49 15.23 -6.16
CA VAL A 222 8.86 15.18 -7.50
C VAL A 222 9.60 14.13 -8.30
N LEU A 223 8.85 13.20 -8.91
CA LEU A 223 9.43 12.16 -9.75
C LEU A 223 9.15 12.41 -11.23
N MET A 224 9.97 11.80 -12.08
CA MET A 224 9.78 11.86 -13.53
C MET A 224 8.88 10.72 -13.99
N SER A 225 7.88 11.01 -14.82
CA SER A 225 7.01 10.01 -15.46
C SER A 225 7.74 9.25 -16.56
N GLY A 226 7.13 8.17 -17.07
CA GLY A 226 7.65 7.41 -18.20
C GLY A 226 7.79 8.20 -19.51
N THR A 227 7.19 9.38 -19.61
CA THR A 227 7.32 10.32 -20.76
C THR A 227 8.33 11.45 -20.50
N GLY A 228 9.01 11.44 -19.34
CA GLY A 228 9.99 12.49 -18.99
C GLY A 228 9.39 13.76 -18.38
N LYS A 229 8.12 13.77 -17.96
CA LYS A 229 7.50 14.89 -17.26
C LYS A 229 7.71 14.82 -15.75
N TRP A 230 7.93 15.96 -15.12
CA TRP A 230 8.03 16.06 -13.66
C TRP A 230 6.64 16.03 -13.03
N ILE A 231 6.38 15.02 -12.22
CA ILE A 231 5.06 14.77 -11.62
C ILE A 231 5.11 15.01 -10.12
N VAL A 232 4.27 15.94 -9.69
CA VAL A 232 4.02 16.21 -8.27
C VAL A 232 3.19 15.07 -7.68
N SER A 233 3.57 14.61 -6.48
CA SER A 233 2.82 13.61 -5.74
C SER A 233 1.50 14.19 -5.20
N GLY A 234 0.37 13.56 -5.48
CA GLY A 234 -0.94 13.99 -5.02
C GLY A 234 -2.09 13.22 -5.68
N SER A 235 -3.30 13.36 -5.14
CA SER A 235 -4.48 12.58 -5.54
C SER A 235 -4.77 12.63 -7.04
N ALA A 236 -4.60 13.78 -7.69
CA ALA A 236 -4.82 13.92 -9.13
C ALA A 236 -3.88 13.04 -9.96
N SER A 237 -2.56 13.10 -9.69
CA SER A 237 -1.56 12.32 -10.42
C SER A 237 -1.64 10.82 -10.08
N TYR A 238 -2.05 10.48 -8.86
CA TYR A 238 -2.30 9.09 -8.46
C TYR A 238 -3.51 8.51 -9.18
N SER A 239 -4.61 9.26 -9.27
CA SER A 239 -5.82 8.85 -9.99
C SER A 239 -5.57 8.72 -11.49
N ALA A 240 -4.77 9.60 -12.08
CA ALA A 240 -4.37 9.49 -13.48
C ALA A 240 -3.66 8.17 -13.77
N SER A 241 -2.79 7.71 -12.85
CA SER A 241 -2.12 6.42 -12.96
C SER A 241 -3.09 5.26 -12.74
N ALA A 242 -3.91 5.34 -11.69
CA ALA A 242 -4.85 4.29 -11.31
C ALA A 242 -5.86 3.97 -12.43
N ASN A 243 -6.33 4.98 -13.14
CA ASN A 243 -7.28 4.84 -14.25
C ASN A 243 -6.70 4.12 -15.49
N ARG A 244 -5.39 3.90 -15.52
CA ARG A 244 -4.68 3.19 -16.59
C ARG A 244 -4.22 1.79 -16.22
N ILE A 245 -4.61 1.32 -15.03
CA ILE A 245 -4.25 -0.03 -14.57
C ILE A 245 -5.03 -1.07 -15.37
N GLU A 246 -4.28 -1.96 -15.99
CA GLU A 246 -4.79 -3.19 -16.58
C GLU A 246 -4.73 -4.31 -15.53
N TRP A 247 -5.86 -4.99 -15.32
CA TRP A 247 -5.98 -6.02 -14.31
C TRP A 247 -5.85 -7.41 -14.95
N SER A 248 -4.94 -8.22 -14.40
CA SER A 248 -4.80 -9.61 -14.78
C SER A 248 -5.99 -10.48 -14.33
N GLU A 249 -6.03 -11.73 -14.78
CA GLU A 249 -7.01 -12.73 -14.32
C GLU A 249 -6.89 -13.04 -12.82
N THR A 250 -5.69 -12.89 -12.26
CA THR A 250 -5.39 -13.07 -10.83
C THR A 250 -5.51 -11.79 -10.04
N ASN A 251 -6.16 -10.76 -10.61
CA ASN A 251 -6.37 -9.44 -10.03
C ASN A 251 -5.08 -8.63 -9.75
N GLU A 252 -3.98 -8.97 -10.39
CA GLU A 252 -2.79 -8.12 -10.32
C GLU A 252 -3.01 -6.83 -11.09
N GLY A 253 -2.63 -5.70 -10.48
CA GLY A 253 -2.73 -4.39 -11.12
C GLY A 253 -1.74 -3.41 -10.53
N SER A 254 -0.95 -2.78 -11.41
CA SER A 254 -0.01 -1.72 -11.03
C SER A 254 0.18 -0.72 -12.18
N ALA A 255 0.54 0.50 -11.82
CA ALA A 255 0.87 1.57 -12.75
C ALA A 255 2.30 2.03 -12.45
N ILE A 256 3.27 1.26 -12.93
CA ILE A 256 4.69 1.52 -12.73
C ILE A 256 5.26 2.14 -14.01
N ASN A 257 5.75 3.36 -13.90
CA ASN A 257 6.45 4.09 -14.97
C ASN A 257 5.67 4.12 -16.30
N LEU A 258 4.36 4.32 -16.23
CA LEU A 258 3.51 4.37 -17.42
C LEU A 258 3.91 5.51 -18.36
N PRO A 259 3.77 5.33 -19.69
CA PRO A 259 4.00 6.38 -20.69
C PRO A 259 2.84 7.39 -20.68
N CYS A 260 2.78 8.24 -19.67
CA CYS A 260 1.70 9.17 -19.41
C CYS A 260 2.25 10.48 -18.80
N ASP A 261 1.82 11.62 -19.33
CA ASP A 261 2.33 12.94 -18.94
C ASP A 261 1.85 13.42 -17.56
N GLU A 262 0.77 12.83 -17.03
CA GLU A 262 0.13 13.23 -15.77
C GLU A 262 0.27 12.18 -14.68
N CYS A 263 0.74 10.96 -15.03
CA CYS A 263 0.76 9.82 -14.16
C CYS A 263 1.92 9.87 -13.16
N TYR A 264 1.61 9.73 -11.88
CA TYR A 264 2.64 9.48 -10.87
C TYR A 264 3.25 8.09 -11.12
N PRO A 265 4.59 7.97 -11.14
CA PRO A 265 5.22 6.77 -11.72
C PRO A 265 5.18 5.52 -10.84
N ILE A 266 4.70 5.61 -9.59
CA ILE A 266 4.74 4.49 -8.64
C ILE A 266 3.38 4.35 -7.94
N VAL A 267 2.40 3.76 -8.64
CA VAL A 267 1.06 3.44 -8.10
C VAL A 267 0.83 1.94 -8.21
N SER A 268 0.29 1.32 -7.17
CA SER A 268 0.02 -0.12 -7.14
C SER A 268 -1.18 -0.46 -6.27
N ALA A 269 -1.77 -1.62 -6.53
CA ALA A 269 -2.78 -2.20 -5.67
C ALA A 269 -2.15 -2.86 -4.44
N THR A 270 -2.94 -2.92 -3.37
CA THR A 270 -2.71 -3.82 -2.24
C THR A 270 -3.81 -4.87 -2.20
N TYR A 271 -3.48 -6.06 -1.74
CA TYR A 271 -4.33 -7.25 -1.87
C TYR A 271 -4.61 -7.87 -0.53
N VAL A 272 -5.83 -8.41 -0.37
CA VAL A 272 -6.18 -9.40 0.63
C VAL A 272 -6.05 -10.79 -0.01
N LEU A 273 -5.51 -11.73 0.74
CA LEU A 273 -5.35 -13.13 0.39
C LEU A 273 -6.25 -13.97 1.30
N ILE A 274 -7.13 -14.79 0.72
CA ILE A 274 -8.11 -15.59 1.46
C ILE A 274 -7.97 -17.05 1.05
N PRO A 275 -7.88 -18.01 1.99
CA PRO A 275 -7.94 -19.43 1.63
C PRO A 275 -9.33 -19.80 1.12
N ALA A 276 -9.38 -20.42 -0.04
CA ALA A 276 -10.62 -20.77 -0.70
C ALA A 276 -11.50 -21.72 0.15
N GLU A 277 -10.91 -22.60 0.94
CA GLU A 277 -11.59 -23.55 1.80
C GLU A 277 -11.88 -23.03 3.22
N SER A 278 -11.54 -21.78 3.53
CA SER A 278 -11.67 -21.23 4.89
C SER A 278 -13.12 -21.17 5.34
N LYS A 279 -13.39 -21.60 6.57
CA LYS A 279 -14.69 -21.38 7.24
C LYS A 279 -15.04 -19.90 7.38
N LYS A 280 -14.04 -19.02 7.36
CA LYS A 280 -14.16 -17.56 7.42
C LYS A 280 -14.23 -16.89 6.04
N PHE A 281 -14.24 -17.68 4.96
CA PHE A 281 -14.25 -17.14 3.60
C PHE A 281 -15.39 -16.13 3.37
N ASN A 282 -16.61 -16.52 3.69
CA ASN A 282 -17.79 -15.68 3.50
C ASN A 282 -17.78 -14.45 4.41
N ASP A 283 -17.23 -14.57 5.62
CA ASP A 283 -17.10 -13.45 6.56
C ASP A 283 -16.12 -12.39 6.00
N VAL A 284 -14.96 -12.83 5.50
CA VAL A 284 -13.98 -11.94 4.87
C VAL A 284 -14.55 -11.34 3.58
N ALA A 285 -15.20 -12.13 2.73
CA ALA A 285 -15.84 -11.65 1.50
C ALA A 285 -16.94 -10.61 1.80
N SER A 286 -17.72 -10.81 2.86
CA SER A 286 -18.74 -9.87 3.33
C SER A 286 -18.14 -8.56 3.82
N TRP A 287 -17.02 -8.62 4.55
CA TRP A 287 -16.28 -7.41 4.96
C TRP A 287 -15.70 -6.67 3.74
N ILE A 288 -15.11 -7.36 2.76
CA ILE A 288 -14.62 -6.75 1.51
C ILE A 288 -15.78 -6.09 0.74
N ASN A 289 -16.94 -6.72 0.68
CA ASN A 289 -18.13 -6.12 0.05
C ASN A 289 -18.57 -4.84 0.79
N TRP A 290 -18.54 -4.85 2.13
CA TRP A 290 -18.80 -3.65 2.93
C TRP A 290 -17.81 -2.54 2.62
N VAL A 291 -16.50 -2.87 2.59
CA VAL A 291 -15.41 -1.93 2.24
C VAL A 291 -15.64 -1.32 0.85
N TYR A 292 -15.99 -2.12 -0.14
CA TYR A 292 -16.24 -1.64 -1.49
C TYR A 292 -17.44 -0.69 -1.59
N LYS A 293 -18.45 -0.89 -0.76
CA LYS A 293 -19.67 -0.05 -0.74
C LYS A 293 -19.50 1.23 0.07
N ASN A 294 -18.76 1.17 1.19
CA ASN A 294 -18.76 2.22 2.20
C ASN A 294 -17.37 2.86 2.40
N GLY A 295 -16.28 2.18 2.01
CA GLY A 295 -14.92 2.58 2.37
C GLY A 295 -14.28 3.67 1.51
N ASN A 296 -14.93 4.16 0.45
CA ASN A 296 -14.34 5.11 -0.49
C ASN A 296 -13.95 6.44 0.16
N ALA A 297 -14.82 7.01 1.00
CA ALA A 297 -14.56 8.29 1.66
C ALA A 297 -13.33 8.21 2.59
N ALA A 298 -13.22 7.12 3.34
CA ALA A 298 -12.06 6.84 4.18
C ALA A 298 -10.77 6.74 3.34
N ALA A 299 -10.81 6.02 2.22
CA ALA A 299 -9.67 5.88 1.32
C ALA A 299 -9.20 7.24 0.78
N ILE A 300 -10.11 8.03 0.21
CA ILE A 300 -9.81 9.35 -0.34
C ILE A 300 -9.23 10.28 0.73
N SER A 301 -9.78 10.25 1.95
CA SER A 301 -9.30 11.10 3.06
C SER A 301 -7.86 10.83 3.49
N LEU A 302 -7.30 9.68 3.10
CA LEU A 302 -5.94 9.25 3.40
C LEU A 302 -5.04 9.15 2.14
N ASP A 303 -5.44 9.78 1.03
CA ASP A 303 -4.73 9.75 -0.27
C ASP A 303 -4.64 8.37 -0.95
N TYR A 304 -5.45 7.38 -0.53
CA TYR A 304 -5.64 6.17 -1.30
C TYR A 304 -6.66 6.37 -2.42
N ILE A 305 -6.57 5.55 -3.45
CA ILE A 305 -7.46 5.60 -4.60
C ILE A 305 -8.40 4.39 -4.55
N PRO A 306 -9.71 4.60 -4.38
CA PRO A 306 -10.68 3.51 -4.48
C PRO A 306 -10.62 2.80 -5.83
N LEU A 307 -10.89 1.50 -5.84
CA LEU A 307 -11.07 0.75 -7.08
C LEU A 307 -12.30 1.26 -7.84
N SER A 308 -12.27 1.15 -9.17
CA SER A 308 -13.44 1.45 -9.99
C SER A 308 -14.58 0.47 -9.70
N ASP A 309 -15.83 0.90 -9.90
CA ASP A 309 -17.00 0.02 -9.68
C ASP A 309 -16.97 -1.19 -10.61
N TYR A 310 -16.42 -1.07 -11.81
CA TYR A 310 -16.17 -2.18 -12.72
C TYR A 310 -15.22 -3.23 -12.07
N THR A 311 -14.09 -2.79 -11.53
CA THR A 311 -13.13 -3.68 -10.86
C THR A 311 -13.75 -4.34 -9.64
N LYS A 312 -14.45 -3.58 -8.79
CA LYS A 312 -15.18 -4.11 -7.61
C LYS A 312 -16.19 -5.17 -8.00
N GLY A 313 -17.02 -4.89 -9.03
CA GLY A 313 -18.03 -5.84 -9.51
C GLY A 313 -17.42 -7.12 -10.07
N ARG A 314 -16.30 -7.03 -10.81
CA ARG A 314 -15.56 -8.19 -11.31
C ARG A 314 -15.04 -9.07 -10.16
N VAL A 315 -14.46 -8.44 -9.15
CA VAL A 315 -13.92 -9.15 -7.97
C VAL A 315 -15.03 -9.82 -7.18
N MET A 316 -16.15 -9.11 -6.94
CA MET A 316 -17.27 -9.68 -6.17
C MET A 316 -17.85 -10.93 -6.84
N LYS A 317 -17.94 -10.96 -8.18
CA LYS A 317 -18.36 -12.17 -8.92
C LYS A 317 -17.46 -13.38 -8.69
N GLN A 318 -16.15 -13.16 -8.45
CA GLN A 318 -15.21 -14.25 -8.13
C GLN A 318 -15.39 -14.77 -6.69
N LEU A 319 -16.01 -13.98 -5.82
CA LEU A 319 -16.29 -14.34 -4.42
C LEU A 319 -17.68 -14.96 -4.23
N GLU A 320 -18.57 -14.86 -5.21
CA GLU A 320 -19.88 -15.54 -5.21
C GLU A 320 -19.66 -17.04 -5.39
N ARG A 321 -20.13 -17.84 -4.41
CA ARG A 321 -20.05 -19.30 -4.41
C ARG A 321 -21.41 -19.91 -4.07
#